data_e6bbd84baa42fe33cb703d1219152287
#
_entry.id   e6bbd84baa42fe33cb703d1219152287
#
_cell.length_a   1.000
_cell.length_b   1.000
_cell.length_c   1.000
_cell.angle_alpha   90.00
_cell.angle_beta   90.00
_cell.angle_gamma   90.00
#
_symmetry.space_group_name_H-M   'P 1'
#
loop_
_entity.id
_entity.type
_entity.pdbx_description
1 polymer ?
#
loop_
_entity_poly.entity_id
_entity_poly.type
_entity_poly.pdbx_seq_one_letter_code
_entity_poly.pdbx_strand_id
1 'polypeptide(L)'
;MLGFKDKIIESHIELYGDPDSKTNNQYSFFFFSKIEFKENDIFQIYAKTAESRIRAGWLFPVSVLGSREHDFWENPHFSVYAKIGGGILTSYTGDDLSEDTHILILKDATIAEYDIYVENTAVSLLKHGYYPIVNGAKFHNSLCTIDNNETKNISVEKHPEISSHIPYIPKLVQEFLPKTTDPLSRFISIYQVYELLMEKYFHYKIDEYRALRATIGTIREKISDLSSEKKLIQGVFSHCKLRNNIDENERALAKNLFGTDKDDAYYKGLQLQSLIYDIRNAIIHNYHKYELSDLMRDIAERMEIILFETLENSQVSALLAKAPAPQPYNSR
;
A
#
# COMPACT_ATOMS: atom_id res chain seq x y z
N MET A 1 3.41 20.18 31.59
CA MET A 1 2.84 20.63 30.29
C MET A 1 2.04 19.45 29.76
N LEU A 2 0.76 19.62 29.46
CA LEU A 2 -0.09 18.52 28.95
C LEU A 2 0.45 18.01 27.61
N GLY A 3 0.40 16.69 27.40
CA GLY A 3 0.72 16.06 26.12
C GLY A 3 -0.23 16.47 25.00
N PHE A 4 0.11 16.19 23.75
CA PHE A 4 -0.76 16.48 22.58
C PHE A 4 -2.14 15.84 22.75
N LYS A 5 -2.18 14.54 23.09
CA LYS A 5 -3.40 13.77 23.32
C LYS A 5 -4.30 14.41 24.37
N ASP A 6 -3.73 14.79 25.54
CA ASP A 6 -4.49 15.34 26.65
C ASP A 6 -5.14 16.66 26.28
N LYS A 7 -4.45 17.53 25.52
CA LYS A 7 -5.01 18.77 25.00
C LYS A 7 -6.20 18.54 24.08
N ILE A 8 -6.11 17.54 23.20
CA ILE A 8 -7.22 17.19 22.30
C ILE A 8 -8.42 16.67 23.08
N ILE A 9 -8.19 15.81 24.09
CA ILE A 9 -9.26 15.28 24.96
C ILE A 9 -9.96 16.41 25.73
N GLU A 10 -9.20 17.30 26.36
CA GLU A 10 -9.78 18.44 27.07
C GLU A 10 -10.62 19.32 26.13
N SER A 11 -10.06 19.68 24.97
CA SER A 11 -10.79 20.47 23.97
C SER A 11 -12.04 19.73 23.48
N HIS A 12 -11.97 18.42 23.27
CA HIS A 12 -13.12 17.62 22.83
C HIS A 12 -14.24 17.63 23.89
N ILE A 13 -13.90 17.39 25.16
CA ILE A 13 -14.87 17.40 26.26
C ILE A 13 -15.52 18.79 26.40
N GLU A 14 -14.74 19.85 26.30
CA GLU A 14 -15.25 21.22 26.36
C GLU A 14 -16.23 21.55 25.21
N LEU A 15 -15.91 21.08 23.99
CA LEU A 15 -16.70 21.41 22.80
C LEU A 15 -17.92 20.49 22.61
N TYR A 16 -17.85 19.24 22.99
CA TYR A 16 -18.84 18.20 22.64
C TYR A 16 -19.40 17.41 23.81
N GLY A 17 -18.87 17.64 25.03
CA GLY A 17 -19.23 16.92 26.25
C GLY A 17 -18.55 15.60 26.39
N ASP A 18 -18.80 14.93 27.51
CA ASP A 18 -18.17 13.62 27.81
C ASP A 18 -18.54 12.57 26.75
N PRO A 19 -17.56 11.91 26.14
CA PRO A 19 -17.83 10.91 25.12
C PRO A 19 -18.53 9.69 25.71
N ASP A 20 -19.59 9.21 25.06
CA ASP A 20 -20.32 8.01 25.49
C ASP A 20 -19.47 6.76 25.20
N SER A 21 -18.95 6.15 26.26
CA SER A 21 -18.14 4.94 26.16
C SER A 21 -18.88 3.69 25.67
N LYS A 22 -20.23 3.70 25.73
CA LYS A 22 -21.04 2.53 25.35
C LYS A 22 -21.15 2.33 23.84
N THR A 23 -20.97 3.39 23.05
CA THR A 23 -21.01 3.31 21.58
C THR A 23 -19.73 2.76 20.97
N ASN A 24 -18.62 2.73 21.74
CA ASN A 24 -17.31 2.29 21.24
C ASN A 24 -17.26 0.80 20.89
N ASN A 25 -18.11 -0.05 21.49
CA ASN A 25 -18.10 -1.50 21.29
C ASN A 25 -18.64 -1.96 19.92
N GLN A 26 -18.98 -1.06 19.02
CA GLN A 26 -19.50 -1.38 17.68
C GLN A 26 -18.55 -0.88 16.57
N TYR A 27 -17.39 -0.39 16.95
CA TYR A 27 -16.43 0.23 16.03
C TYR A 27 -15.02 -0.22 16.35
N SER A 28 -14.31 -0.59 15.30
CA SER A 28 -12.87 -0.81 15.35
C SER A 28 -12.14 0.46 14.93
N PHE A 29 -10.98 0.69 15.53
CA PHE A 29 -10.17 1.86 15.22
C PHE A 29 -8.71 1.51 15.05
N PHE A 30 -8.02 2.35 14.24
CA PHE A 30 -6.60 2.19 13.93
C PHE A 30 -5.97 3.56 13.78
N PHE A 31 -4.72 3.69 14.21
CA PHE A 31 -3.97 4.92 14.04
C PHE A 31 -3.00 4.83 12.87
N PHE A 32 -2.90 5.94 12.15
CA PHE A 32 -2.02 6.10 11.00
C PHE A 32 -1.23 7.40 11.14
N SER A 33 -0.03 7.44 10.58
CA SER A 33 0.73 8.66 10.35
C SER A 33 0.70 9.03 8.87
N LYS A 34 0.72 10.34 8.57
CA LYS A 34 0.85 10.88 7.22
C LYS A 34 1.82 12.04 7.26
N ILE A 35 2.83 12.03 6.40
CA ILE A 35 3.92 13.03 6.44
C ILE A 35 3.45 14.41 5.99
N GLU A 36 2.75 14.48 4.87
CA GLU A 36 2.20 15.76 4.38
C GLU A 36 0.78 15.93 4.88
N PHE A 37 0.67 16.13 6.18
CA PHE A 37 -0.59 16.35 6.87
C PHE A 37 -1.21 17.67 6.47
N LYS A 38 -2.52 17.62 6.15
CA LYS A 38 -3.39 18.80 6.02
C LYS A 38 -4.54 18.67 7.02
N GLU A 39 -4.87 19.74 7.73
CA GLU A 39 -5.97 19.74 8.71
C GLU A 39 -7.31 19.26 8.11
N ASN A 40 -7.49 19.41 6.81
CA ASN A 40 -8.70 19.01 6.08
C ASN A 40 -8.60 17.61 5.45
N ASP A 41 -7.63 16.78 5.83
CA ASP A 41 -7.48 15.38 5.38
C ASP A 41 -8.54 14.47 6.03
N ILE A 42 -9.81 14.77 5.77
CA ILE A 42 -10.96 14.00 6.26
C ILE A 42 -11.56 13.23 5.10
N PHE A 43 -11.55 11.90 5.20
CA PHE A 43 -11.96 10.99 4.14
C PHE A 43 -13.04 10.03 4.59
N GLN A 44 -14.04 9.81 3.74
CA GLN A 44 -14.97 8.71 3.86
C GLN A 44 -14.31 7.45 3.33
N ILE A 45 -14.38 6.37 4.09
CA ILE A 45 -13.85 5.07 3.71
C ILE A 45 -14.98 4.22 3.16
N TYR A 46 -14.78 3.71 1.95
CA TYR A 46 -15.74 2.86 1.26
C TYR A 46 -15.17 1.48 1.02
N ALA A 47 -15.93 0.47 1.38
CA ALA A 47 -15.70 -0.88 0.89
C ALA A 47 -16.07 -0.95 -0.60
N LYS A 48 -15.14 -1.35 -1.44
CA LYS A 48 -15.38 -1.59 -2.86
C LYS A 48 -15.73 -3.05 -3.05
N THR A 49 -16.95 -3.31 -3.48
CA THR A 49 -17.41 -4.63 -3.94
C THR A 49 -17.60 -4.60 -5.45
N ALA A 50 -17.80 -5.78 -6.06
CA ALA A 50 -18.08 -5.85 -7.50
C ALA A 50 -19.36 -5.09 -7.90
N GLU A 51 -20.31 -4.93 -6.98
CA GLU A 51 -21.66 -4.41 -7.28
C GLU A 51 -21.96 -3.05 -6.65
N SER A 52 -21.22 -2.64 -5.60
CA SER A 52 -21.55 -1.41 -4.84
C SER A 52 -20.36 -0.81 -4.11
N ARG A 53 -20.54 0.45 -3.71
CA ARG A 53 -19.67 1.15 -2.76
C ARG A 53 -20.44 1.35 -1.46
N ILE A 54 -19.98 0.76 -0.37
CA ILE A 54 -20.62 0.88 0.94
C ILE A 54 -19.68 1.64 1.86
N ARG A 55 -20.21 2.68 2.52
CA ARG A 55 -19.42 3.45 3.48
C ARG A 55 -19.13 2.60 4.71
N ALA A 56 -17.85 2.30 4.92
CA ALA A 56 -17.36 1.51 6.03
C ALA A 56 -17.00 2.37 7.25
N GLY A 57 -16.56 3.62 7.03
CA GLY A 57 -16.12 4.47 8.12
C GLY A 57 -15.56 5.80 7.68
N TRP A 58 -14.70 6.36 8.54
CA TRP A 58 -14.02 7.63 8.33
C TRP A 58 -12.56 7.56 8.75
N LEU A 59 -11.71 8.27 8.02
CA LEU A 59 -10.30 8.51 8.33
C LEU A 59 -10.10 10.02 8.45
N PHE A 60 -9.58 10.50 9.56
CA PHE A 60 -9.40 11.93 9.82
C PHE A 60 -8.27 12.20 10.82
N PRO A 61 -7.68 13.40 10.80
CA PRO A 61 -6.67 13.82 11.77
C PRO A 61 -7.23 13.82 13.19
N VAL A 62 -6.44 13.37 14.16
CA VAL A 62 -6.82 13.41 15.57
C VAL A 62 -7.05 14.85 16.04
N SER A 63 -6.32 15.83 15.48
CA SER A 63 -6.47 17.26 15.80
C SER A 63 -7.89 17.82 15.56
N VAL A 64 -8.62 17.25 14.59
CA VAL A 64 -10.01 17.64 14.29
C VAL A 64 -10.95 17.44 15.47
N LEU A 65 -10.63 16.50 16.37
CA LEU A 65 -11.45 16.24 17.55
C LEU A 65 -11.47 17.41 18.55
N GLY A 66 -10.44 18.24 18.54
CA GLY A 66 -10.32 19.42 19.39
C GLY A 66 -10.78 20.74 18.73
N SER A 67 -11.40 20.71 17.55
CA SER A 67 -11.80 21.91 16.79
C SER A 67 -13.21 21.82 16.24
N ARG A 68 -13.91 22.97 16.21
CA ARG A 68 -15.21 23.13 15.52
C ARG A 68 -15.08 23.75 14.13
N GLU A 69 -13.90 24.13 13.72
CA GLU A 69 -13.68 24.97 12.53
C GLU A 69 -13.84 24.23 11.20
N HIS A 70 -14.27 22.97 11.25
CA HIS A 70 -14.40 22.15 10.04
C HIS A 70 -15.87 22.03 9.62
N ASP A 71 -16.18 22.33 8.38
CA ASP A 71 -17.51 22.15 7.74
C ASP A 71 -18.07 20.73 7.89
N PHE A 72 -17.19 19.75 8.13
CA PHE A 72 -17.56 18.36 8.36
C PHE A 72 -18.39 18.14 9.63
N TRP A 73 -18.29 19.00 10.63
CA TRP A 73 -19.11 18.89 11.83
C TRP A 73 -20.61 19.09 11.57
N GLU A 74 -20.97 19.79 10.51
CA GLU A 74 -22.35 19.91 10.04
C GLU A 74 -22.88 18.61 9.43
N ASN A 75 -21.96 17.68 9.04
CA ASN A 75 -22.34 16.38 8.54
C ASN A 75 -22.72 15.45 9.70
N PRO A 76 -24.02 15.06 9.82
CA PRO A 76 -24.47 14.25 10.97
C PRO A 76 -23.81 12.89 11.05
N HIS A 77 -23.35 12.35 9.92
CA HIS A 77 -22.62 11.08 9.91
C HIS A 77 -21.20 11.23 10.44
N PHE A 78 -20.48 12.29 10.07
CA PHE A 78 -19.15 12.55 10.58
C PHE A 78 -19.16 12.83 12.08
N SER A 79 -20.12 13.62 12.55
CA SER A 79 -20.21 14.00 13.98
C SER A 79 -20.33 12.78 14.91
N VAL A 80 -20.99 11.71 14.47
CA VAL A 80 -21.05 10.44 15.21
C VAL A 80 -19.66 9.83 15.34
N TYR A 81 -18.93 9.72 14.24
CA TYR A 81 -17.57 9.13 14.25
C TYR A 81 -16.58 9.98 15.04
N ALA A 82 -16.69 11.30 14.97
CA ALA A 82 -15.84 12.18 15.75
C ALA A 82 -16.09 12.05 17.27
N LYS A 83 -17.34 11.90 17.71
CA LYS A 83 -17.65 11.60 19.11
C LYS A 83 -17.08 10.26 19.57
N ILE A 84 -17.19 9.24 18.72
CA ILE A 84 -16.57 7.91 18.96
C ILE A 84 -15.06 8.07 19.08
N GLY A 85 -14.42 8.83 18.18
CA GLY A 85 -12.99 9.13 18.22
C GLY A 85 -12.54 9.76 19.53
N GLY A 86 -13.32 10.74 20.05
CA GLY A 86 -13.07 11.34 21.36
C GLY A 86 -13.11 10.31 22.50
N GLY A 87 -14.10 9.42 22.50
CA GLY A 87 -14.20 8.33 23.46
C GLY A 87 -13.06 7.32 23.37
N ILE A 88 -12.61 7.01 22.16
CA ILE A 88 -11.43 6.15 21.92
C ILE A 88 -10.18 6.79 22.51
N LEU A 89 -9.95 8.09 22.24
CA LEU A 89 -8.78 8.80 22.77
C LEU A 89 -8.76 8.81 24.30
N THR A 90 -9.90 8.98 24.93
CA THR A 90 -10.01 8.97 26.41
C THR A 90 -9.56 7.64 27.00
N SER A 91 -9.86 6.54 26.33
CA SER A 91 -9.49 5.18 26.78
C SER A 91 -8.10 4.71 26.28
N TYR A 92 -7.50 5.41 25.31
CA TYR A 92 -6.21 5.05 24.74
C TYR A 92 -5.07 5.40 25.68
N THR A 93 -4.23 4.43 26.00
CA THR A 93 -3.12 4.59 26.96
C THR A 93 -1.78 4.97 26.34
N GLY A 94 -1.67 4.92 25.01
CA GLY A 94 -0.42 5.28 24.30
C GLY A 94 -0.18 6.80 24.27
N ASP A 95 1.10 7.20 24.33
CA ASP A 95 1.54 8.60 24.29
C ASP A 95 2.19 9.00 22.95
N ASP A 96 2.03 8.15 21.94
CA ASP A 96 2.67 8.23 20.63
C ASP A 96 1.88 9.05 19.58
N LEU A 97 0.79 9.70 20.00
CA LEU A 97 -0.01 10.53 19.13
C LEU A 97 0.59 11.93 18.95
N SER A 98 0.52 12.46 17.73
CA SER A 98 0.98 13.80 17.36
C SER A 98 0.04 14.43 16.34
N GLU A 99 0.35 15.66 15.94
CA GLU A 99 -0.46 16.45 14.99
C GLU A 99 -0.68 15.73 13.65
N ASP A 100 0.30 14.95 13.19
CA ASP A 100 0.24 14.15 11.95
C ASP A 100 -0.50 12.81 12.10
N THR A 101 -1.02 12.53 13.30
CA THR A 101 -1.74 11.29 13.56
C THR A 101 -3.18 11.38 13.05
N HIS A 102 -3.58 10.36 12.28
CA HIS A 102 -4.94 10.14 11.82
C HIS A 102 -5.56 8.95 12.54
N ILE A 103 -6.85 9.02 12.76
CA ILE A 103 -7.63 7.89 13.27
C ILE A 103 -8.56 7.39 12.16
N LEU A 104 -8.49 6.09 11.90
CA LEU A 104 -9.46 5.35 11.09
C LEU A 104 -10.46 4.70 12.03
N ILE A 105 -11.74 5.00 11.85
CA ILE A 105 -12.84 4.39 12.60
C ILE A 105 -13.75 3.66 11.62
N LEU A 106 -13.89 2.36 11.81
CA LEU A 106 -14.70 1.48 10.98
C LEU A 106 -15.83 0.86 11.79
N LYS A 107 -17.01 0.71 11.18
CA LYS A 107 -18.13 0.01 11.80
C LYS A 107 -17.91 -1.51 11.75
N ASP A 108 -17.96 -2.20 12.88
CA ASP A 108 -17.65 -3.64 13.00
C ASP A 108 -18.57 -4.52 12.14
N ALA A 109 -19.85 -4.19 12.04
CA ALA A 109 -20.77 -4.91 11.17
C ALA A 109 -20.33 -4.84 9.69
N THR A 110 -19.79 -3.70 9.24
CA THR A 110 -19.30 -3.54 7.88
C THR A 110 -17.95 -4.26 7.70
N ILE A 111 -17.08 -4.24 8.72
CA ILE A 111 -15.85 -5.01 8.71
C ILE A 111 -16.16 -6.50 8.49
N ALA A 112 -17.05 -7.05 9.30
CA ALA A 112 -17.40 -8.46 9.24
C ALA A 112 -18.10 -8.85 7.93
N GLU A 113 -19.00 -8.00 7.43
CA GLU A 113 -19.76 -8.27 6.20
C GLU A 113 -18.89 -8.23 4.94
N TYR A 114 -17.94 -7.29 4.89
CA TYR A 114 -17.09 -7.06 3.70
C TYR A 114 -15.64 -7.49 3.90
N ASP A 115 -15.32 -8.08 5.06
CA ASP A 115 -13.98 -8.61 5.39
C ASP A 115 -12.87 -7.53 5.27
N ILE A 116 -13.17 -6.32 5.78
CA ILE A 116 -12.29 -5.14 5.72
C ILE A 116 -11.41 -5.12 6.97
N TYR A 117 -10.45 -6.00 7.06
CA TYR A 117 -9.42 -5.94 8.10
C TYR A 117 -8.28 -5.03 7.66
N VAL A 118 -7.64 -4.36 8.62
CA VAL A 118 -6.51 -3.46 8.31
C VAL A 118 -5.40 -4.17 7.56
N GLU A 119 -5.14 -5.41 7.90
CA GLU A 119 -4.14 -6.25 7.24
C GLU A 119 -4.45 -6.46 5.75
N ASN A 120 -5.74 -6.52 5.40
CA ASN A 120 -6.20 -6.75 4.04
C ASN A 120 -6.38 -5.46 3.23
N THR A 121 -6.47 -4.32 3.91
CA THR A 121 -6.78 -3.01 3.31
C THR A 121 -5.63 -2.02 3.42
N ALA A 122 -4.57 -2.37 4.15
CA ALA A 122 -3.42 -1.50 4.36
C ALA A 122 -2.81 -0.97 3.04
N VAL A 123 -2.76 -1.80 2.00
CA VAL A 123 -2.26 -1.41 0.68
C VAL A 123 -3.05 -0.23 0.10
N SER A 124 -4.38 -0.27 0.21
CA SER A 124 -5.25 0.82 -0.27
C SER A 124 -5.02 2.14 0.49
N LEU A 125 -4.71 2.09 1.78
CA LEU A 125 -4.43 3.28 2.59
C LEU A 125 -3.01 3.82 2.36
N LEU A 126 -2.04 2.93 2.21
CA LEU A 126 -0.65 3.28 1.92
C LEU A 126 -0.48 4.03 0.62
N LYS A 127 -1.25 3.69 -0.40
CA LYS A 127 -1.31 4.41 -1.67
C LYS A 127 -1.64 5.91 -1.48
N HIS A 128 -2.37 6.23 -0.43
CA HIS A 128 -2.72 7.60 -0.05
C HIS A 128 -1.74 8.20 0.99
N GLY A 129 -0.62 7.52 1.26
CA GLY A 129 0.41 7.99 2.18
C GLY A 129 0.08 7.77 3.67
N TYR A 130 -0.91 6.92 3.98
CA TYR A 130 -1.27 6.58 5.37
C TYR A 130 -0.56 5.31 5.82
N TYR A 131 0.34 5.45 6.76
CA TYR A 131 1.11 4.34 7.35
C TYR A 131 0.58 3.98 8.73
N PRO A 132 0.30 2.69 9.01
CA PRO A 132 -0.19 2.27 10.31
C PRO A 132 0.85 2.55 11.40
N ILE A 133 0.40 3.07 12.54
CA ILE A 133 1.23 3.21 13.73
C ILE A 133 1.23 1.86 14.44
N VAL A 134 2.38 1.19 14.47
CA VAL A 134 2.52 -0.13 15.08
C VAL A 134 3.46 -0.01 16.29
N ASN A 135 3.00 -0.44 17.46
CA ASN A 135 3.76 -0.41 18.71
C ASN A 135 4.33 0.98 19.06
N GLY A 136 3.59 2.03 18.81
CA GLY A 136 3.99 3.40 19.11
C GLY A 136 5.08 3.99 18.21
N ALA A 137 5.55 3.24 17.24
CA ALA A 137 6.56 3.74 16.32
C ALA A 137 5.91 4.56 15.20
N LYS A 138 6.26 5.85 15.14
CA LYS A 138 5.94 6.73 14.02
C LYS A 138 7.01 6.62 12.96
N PHE A 139 6.56 6.51 11.73
CA PHE A 139 7.45 6.42 10.60
C PHE A 139 7.35 7.69 9.78
N HIS A 140 8.49 8.38 9.63
CA HIS A 140 8.56 9.72 9.05
C HIS A 140 9.06 9.75 7.61
N ASN A 141 8.98 8.66 6.87
CA ASN A 141 9.47 8.62 5.51
C ASN A 141 8.45 7.98 4.55
N SER A 142 7.38 8.69 4.33
CA SER A 142 6.57 8.44 3.15
C SER A 142 7.21 9.17 1.97
N LEU A 143 7.59 8.40 1.00
CA LEU A 143 8.04 8.92 -0.27
C LEU A 143 6.87 9.04 -1.28
N CYS A 144 5.69 8.51 -0.92
CA CYS A 144 4.53 8.49 -1.80
C CYS A 144 3.42 9.37 -1.26
N THR A 145 3.19 10.49 -1.91
CA THR A 145 1.94 11.23 -1.83
C THR A 145 1.27 11.19 -3.18
N ILE A 146 0.33 10.27 -3.35
CA ILE A 146 -0.63 10.41 -4.42
C ILE A 146 -1.57 11.51 -3.97
N ASP A 147 -1.40 12.69 -4.54
CA ASP A 147 -2.23 13.85 -4.22
C ASP A 147 -3.65 13.63 -4.74
N ASN A 148 -4.53 13.09 -3.89
CA ASN A 148 -5.94 12.92 -4.17
C ASN A 148 -6.73 14.16 -3.75
N ASN A 149 -6.30 15.33 -4.18
CA ASN A 149 -6.97 16.60 -3.85
C ASN A 149 -8.43 16.70 -4.36
N GLU A 150 -8.90 15.77 -5.18
CA GLU A 150 -10.22 15.88 -5.81
C GLU A 150 -11.32 15.02 -5.17
N THR A 151 -10.98 14.00 -4.39
CA THR A 151 -12.02 13.15 -3.80
C THR A 151 -11.84 12.99 -2.29
N LYS A 152 -12.86 13.43 -1.52
CA LYS A 152 -12.93 13.19 -0.05
C LYS A 152 -13.29 11.74 0.27
N ASN A 153 -12.96 10.80 -0.63
CA ASN A 153 -13.35 9.39 -0.53
C ASN A 153 -12.17 8.47 -0.83
N ILE A 154 -11.88 7.53 0.05
CA ILE A 154 -10.92 6.46 -0.17
C ILE A 154 -11.69 5.15 -0.30
N SER A 155 -11.45 4.42 -1.38
CA SER A 155 -11.99 3.07 -1.56
C SER A 155 -10.96 2.05 -1.10
N VAL A 156 -11.37 1.16 -0.21
CA VAL A 156 -10.56 0.04 0.26
C VAL A 156 -11.05 -1.25 -0.38
N GLU A 157 -10.11 -2.02 -0.88
CA GLU A 157 -10.37 -3.32 -1.48
C GLU A 157 -9.84 -4.43 -0.58
N LYS A 158 -10.57 -5.53 -0.56
CA LYS A 158 -10.13 -6.74 0.13
C LYS A 158 -9.05 -7.45 -0.69
N HIS A 159 -7.92 -7.73 -0.06
CA HIS A 159 -6.84 -8.52 -0.65
C HIS A 159 -6.47 -9.72 0.24
N PRO A 160 -7.43 -10.64 0.53
CA PRO A 160 -7.22 -11.72 1.49
C PRO A 160 -6.11 -12.68 1.05
N GLU A 161 -5.96 -12.89 -0.27
CA GLU A 161 -4.96 -13.79 -0.82
C GLU A 161 -3.53 -13.28 -0.59
N ILE A 162 -3.34 -11.95 -0.61
CA ILE A 162 -2.01 -11.35 -0.38
C ILE A 162 -1.55 -11.64 1.05
N SER A 163 -2.42 -11.44 2.05
CA SER A 163 -2.06 -11.64 3.45
C SER A 163 -1.91 -13.12 3.83
N SER A 164 -2.72 -14.02 3.24
CA SER A 164 -2.73 -15.44 3.60
C SER A 164 -1.65 -16.25 2.87
N HIS A 165 -1.33 -15.92 1.63
CA HIS A 165 -0.43 -16.71 0.79
C HIS A 165 1.00 -16.19 0.73
N ILE A 166 1.22 -14.90 1.00
CA ILE A 166 2.55 -14.31 1.06
C ILE A 166 2.68 -13.43 2.32
N PRO A 167 2.99 -14.02 3.48
CA PRO A 167 3.14 -13.28 4.75
C PRO A 167 4.18 -12.16 4.70
N TYR A 168 5.11 -12.23 3.74
CA TYR A 168 6.11 -11.20 3.52
C TYR A 168 5.51 -9.86 3.09
N ILE A 169 4.48 -9.85 2.24
CA ILE A 169 3.89 -8.60 1.71
C ILE A 169 3.27 -7.74 2.81
N PRO A 170 2.37 -8.25 3.68
CA PRO A 170 1.87 -7.47 4.81
C PRO A 170 2.98 -6.93 5.70
N LYS A 171 3.97 -7.75 6.01
CA LYS A 171 5.11 -7.34 6.83
C LYS A 171 5.97 -6.27 6.14
N LEU A 172 6.22 -6.41 4.85
CA LEU A 172 6.91 -5.40 4.06
C LEU A 172 6.18 -4.05 4.14
N VAL A 173 4.89 -4.08 3.86
CA VAL A 173 4.06 -2.89 3.72
C VAL A 173 3.79 -2.21 5.07
N GLN A 174 3.53 -2.98 6.12
CA GLN A 174 3.14 -2.44 7.43
C GLN A 174 4.33 -2.15 8.35
N GLU A 175 5.42 -2.88 8.21
CA GLU A 175 6.54 -2.77 9.14
C GLU A 175 7.81 -2.25 8.48
N PHE A 176 8.16 -2.76 7.30
CA PHE A 176 9.47 -2.50 6.70
C PHE A 176 9.50 -1.20 5.91
N LEU A 177 8.63 -1.00 4.94
CA LEU A 177 8.60 0.23 4.13
C LEU A 177 8.47 1.49 4.98
N PRO A 178 7.59 1.54 6.00
CA PRO A 178 7.52 2.72 6.86
C PRO A 178 8.81 3.02 7.62
N LYS A 179 9.60 2.00 8.00
CA LYS A 179 10.83 2.14 8.79
C LYS A 179 12.07 2.39 7.97
N THR A 180 12.05 2.07 6.69
CA THR A 180 13.23 2.12 5.83
C THR A 180 13.39 3.51 5.24
N THR A 181 14.43 4.22 5.68
CA THR A 181 14.77 5.57 5.21
C THR A 181 15.70 5.55 3.99
N ASP A 182 16.45 4.47 3.82
CA ASP A 182 17.40 4.31 2.72
C ASP A 182 16.65 3.94 1.43
N PRO A 183 16.72 4.79 0.37
CA PRO A 183 16.00 4.57 -0.87
C PRO A 183 16.40 3.28 -1.59
N LEU A 184 17.66 2.87 -1.51
CA LEU A 184 18.12 1.62 -2.10
C LEU A 184 17.50 0.40 -1.41
N SER A 185 17.51 0.37 -0.09
CA SER A 185 16.90 -0.71 0.69
C SER A 185 15.39 -0.80 0.45
N ARG A 186 14.72 0.35 0.28
CA ARG A 186 13.31 0.40 -0.13
C ARG A 186 13.11 -0.24 -1.49
N PHE A 187 13.88 0.21 -2.49
CA PHE A 187 13.80 -0.32 -3.84
C PHE A 187 14.01 -1.84 -3.89
N ILE A 188 15.06 -2.35 -3.23
CA ILE A 188 15.35 -3.78 -3.18
C ILE A 188 14.17 -4.55 -2.58
N SER A 189 13.61 -4.05 -1.48
CA SER A 189 12.49 -4.72 -0.82
C SER A 189 11.21 -4.71 -1.66
N ILE A 190 10.95 -3.63 -2.39
CA ILE A 190 9.87 -3.55 -3.35
C ILE A 190 10.09 -4.55 -4.49
N TYR A 191 11.31 -4.60 -5.03
CA TYR A 191 11.63 -5.51 -6.12
C TYR A 191 11.49 -6.99 -5.74
N GLN A 192 11.77 -7.35 -4.48
CA GLN A 192 11.52 -8.71 -3.97
C GLN A 192 10.06 -9.15 -4.12
N VAL A 193 9.10 -8.24 -4.08
CA VAL A 193 7.70 -8.59 -4.36
C VAL A 193 7.52 -8.99 -5.82
N TYR A 194 8.18 -8.30 -6.76
CA TYR A 194 8.15 -8.71 -8.17
C TYR A 194 8.85 -10.05 -8.39
N GLU A 195 9.95 -10.33 -7.69
CA GLU A 195 10.60 -11.65 -7.71
C GLU A 195 9.65 -12.76 -7.22
N LEU A 196 8.93 -12.52 -6.13
CA LEU A 196 7.89 -13.45 -5.65
C LEU A 196 6.77 -13.66 -6.67
N LEU A 197 6.29 -12.59 -7.31
CA LEU A 197 5.26 -12.70 -8.34
C LEU A 197 5.77 -13.47 -9.57
N MET A 198 7.03 -13.27 -9.97
CA MET A 198 7.65 -14.01 -11.06
C MET A 198 7.80 -15.50 -10.72
N GLU A 199 8.19 -15.83 -9.48
CA GLU A 199 8.26 -17.21 -8.99
C GLU A 199 6.87 -17.88 -9.03
N LYS A 200 5.85 -17.20 -8.52
CA LYS A 200 4.47 -17.69 -8.55
C LYS A 200 3.96 -17.89 -9.97
N TYR A 201 4.23 -16.95 -10.86
CA TYR A 201 3.86 -17.07 -12.26
C TYR A 201 4.58 -18.25 -12.94
N PHE A 202 5.86 -18.46 -12.66
CA PHE A 202 6.63 -19.59 -13.17
C PHE A 202 6.00 -20.93 -12.75
N HIS A 203 5.69 -21.09 -11.46
CA HIS A 203 5.03 -22.29 -10.95
C HIS A 203 3.66 -22.50 -11.57
N TYR A 204 2.86 -21.43 -11.67
CA TYR A 204 1.57 -21.47 -12.34
C TYR A 204 1.69 -22.01 -13.79
N LYS A 205 2.67 -21.52 -14.55
CA LYS A 205 2.90 -21.99 -15.93
C LYS A 205 3.33 -23.45 -16.01
N ILE A 206 4.16 -23.92 -15.08
CA ILE A 206 4.55 -25.33 -15.01
C ILE A 206 3.31 -26.21 -14.78
N ASP A 207 2.45 -25.82 -13.83
CA ASP A 207 1.26 -26.59 -13.52
C ASP A 207 0.25 -26.56 -14.69
N GLU A 208 0.14 -25.43 -15.39
CA GLU A 208 -0.66 -25.34 -16.62
C GLU A 208 -0.16 -26.33 -17.68
N TYR A 209 1.14 -26.40 -17.94
CA TYR A 209 1.70 -27.36 -18.90
C TYR A 209 1.52 -28.82 -18.47
N ARG A 210 1.62 -29.11 -17.18
CA ARG A 210 1.33 -30.46 -16.63
C ARG A 210 -0.15 -30.82 -16.82
N ALA A 211 -1.06 -29.89 -16.54
CA ALA A 211 -2.50 -30.10 -16.71
C ALA A 211 -2.88 -30.35 -18.19
N LEU A 212 -2.18 -29.70 -19.12
CA LEU A 212 -2.35 -29.91 -20.56
C LEU A 212 -1.70 -31.20 -21.07
N ARG A 213 -1.12 -32.01 -20.18
CA ARG A 213 -0.38 -33.26 -20.52
C ARG A 213 0.72 -33.04 -21.57
N ALA A 214 1.37 -31.87 -21.51
CA ALA A 214 2.47 -31.56 -22.43
C ALA A 214 3.61 -32.60 -22.29
N THR A 215 4.28 -32.90 -23.38
CA THR A 215 5.43 -33.80 -23.34
C THR A 215 6.59 -33.18 -22.56
N ILE A 216 7.48 -34.03 -22.04
CA ILE A 216 8.66 -33.53 -21.30
C ILE A 216 9.52 -32.62 -22.18
N GLY A 217 9.61 -32.90 -23.49
CA GLY A 217 10.32 -32.05 -24.46
C GLY A 217 9.68 -30.63 -24.54
N THR A 218 8.36 -30.57 -24.67
CA THR A 218 7.60 -29.30 -24.70
C THR A 218 7.76 -28.55 -23.40
N ILE A 219 7.65 -29.23 -22.24
CA ILE A 219 7.81 -28.59 -20.93
C ILE A 219 9.23 -28.01 -20.81
N ARG A 220 10.26 -28.75 -21.20
CA ARG A 220 11.65 -28.27 -21.16
C ARG A 220 11.87 -27.04 -22.04
N GLU A 221 11.34 -27.02 -23.25
CA GLU A 221 11.40 -25.85 -24.15
C GLU A 221 10.72 -24.63 -23.52
N LYS A 222 9.50 -24.80 -23.00
CA LYS A 222 8.74 -23.71 -22.37
C LYS A 222 9.39 -23.20 -21.07
N ILE A 223 10.00 -24.07 -20.28
CA ILE A 223 10.79 -23.67 -19.10
C ILE A 223 12.01 -22.86 -19.54
N SER A 224 12.70 -23.28 -20.62
CA SER A 224 13.82 -22.52 -21.18
C SER A 224 13.38 -21.12 -21.63
N ASP A 225 12.21 -21.00 -22.24
CA ASP A 225 11.63 -19.72 -22.64
C ASP A 225 11.33 -18.82 -21.43
N LEU A 226 10.89 -19.39 -20.29
CA LEU A 226 10.59 -18.67 -19.05
C LEU A 226 11.82 -18.47 -18.15
N SER A 227 13.01 -18.94 -18.56
CA SER A 227 14.20 -18.89 -17.70
C SER A 227 14.79 -17.48 -17.50
N SER A 228 14.42 -16.50 -18.33
CA SER A 228 14.89 -15.13 -18.16
C SER A 228 13.93 -14.30 -17.30
N GLU A 229 14.50 -13.59 -16.34
CA GLU A 229 13.78 -12.67 -15.47
C GLU A 229 12.92 -11.65 -16.25
N LYS A 230 13.47 -11.13 -17.35
CA LYS A 230 12.76 -10.22 -18.26
C LYS A 230 11.48 -10.87 -18.83
N LYS A 231 11.53 -12.13 -19.24
CA LYS A 231 10.35 -12.84 -19.76
C LYS A 231 9.35 -13.15 -18.64
N LEU A 232 9.84 -13.46 -17.44
CA LEU A 232 8.97 -13.72 -16.30
C LEU A 232 8.18 -12.46 -15.88
N ILE A 233 8.84 -11.31 -15.75
CA ILE A 233 8.14 -10.07 -15.41
C ILE A 233 7.13 -9.67 -16.50
N GLN A 234 7.48 -9.81 -17.77
CA GLN A 234 6.55 -9.61 -18.88
C GLN A 234 5.35 -10.56 -18.81
N GLY A 235 5.60 -11.80 -18.43
CA GLY A 235 4.58 -12.82 -18.23
C GLY A 235 3.62 -12.47 -17.09
N VAL A 236 4.12 -12.00 -15.96
CA VAL A 236 3.31 -11.50 -14.82
C VAL A 236 2.41 -10.36 -15.27
N PHE A 237 2.97 -9.34 -15.92
CA PHE A 237 2.22 -8.17 -16.38
C PHE A 237 1.12 -8.55 -17.38
N SER A 238 1.44 -9.42 -18.34
CA SER A 238 0.47 -9.91 -19.32
C SER A 238 -0.63 -10.76 -18.67
N HIS A 239 -0.26 -11.70 -17.79
CA HIS A 239 -1.19 -12.61 -17.13
C HIS A 239 -2.15 -11.86 -16.21
N CYS A 240 -1.63 -10.95 -15.40
CA CYS A 240 -2.42 -10.15 -14.48
C CYS A 240 -3.06 -8.92 -15.13
N LYS A 241 -2.87 -8.69 -16.42
CA LYS A 241 -3.37 -7.51 -17.14
C LYS A 241 -2.99 -6.20 -16.47
N LEU A 242 -1.75 -6.12 -15.98
CA LEU A 242 -1.23 -4.91 -15.37
C LEU A 242 -1.01 -3.82 -16.43
N ARG A 243 -0.96 -2.58 -15.95
CA ARG A 243 -0.66 -1.44 -16.82
C ARG A 243 0.70 -1.61 -17.50
N ASN A 244 0.72 -1.56 -18.82
CA ASN A 244 1.93 -1.70 -19.62
C ASN A 244 2.54 -0.36 -20.05
N ASN A 245 1.70 0.66 -20.19
CA ASN A 245 2.16 1.98 -20.63
C ASN A 245 2.86 2.72 -19.49
N ILE A 246 3.96 3.38 -19.83
CA ILE A 246 4.62 4.31 -18.91
C ILE A 246 3.97 5.70 -19.01
N ASP A 247 3.87 6.38 -17.89
CA ASP A 247 3.45 7.78 -17.82
C ASP A 247 4.62 8.75 -18.06
N GLU A 248 4.35 10.07 -17.98
CA GLU A 248 5.37 11.09 -18.20
C GLU A 248 6.44 11.10 -17.10
N ASN A 249 6.06 10.85 -15.85
CA ASN A 249 7.00 10.79 -14.73
C ASN A 249 7.94 9.59 -14.86
N GLU A 250 7.41 8.42 -15.20
CA GLU A 250 8.19 7.20 -15.46
C GLU A 250 9.13 7.37 -16.67
N ARG A 251 8.67 8.09 -17.69
CA ARG A 251 9.51 8.41 -18.86
C ARG A 251 10.63 9.38 -18.51
N ALA A 252 10.33 10.40 -17.70
CA ALA A 252 11.34 11.34 -17.21
C ALA A 252 12.37 10.62 -16.33
N LEU A 253 11.91 9.75 -15.43
CA LEU A 253 12.79 8.92 -14.60
C LEU A 253 13.71 8.03 -15.44
N ALA A 254 13.17 7.35 -16.45
CA ALA A 254 13.95 6.54 -17.37
C ALA A 254 15.04 7.38 -18.09
N LYS A 255 14.70 8.58 -18.56
CA LYS A 255 15.67 9.49 -19.19
C LYS A 255 16.75 9.95 -18.23
N ASN A 256 16.39 10.25 -16.98
CA ASN A 256 17.36 10.63 -15.96
C ASN A 256 18.31 9.48 -15.61
N LEU A 257 17.80 8.26 -15.57
CA LEU A 257 18.58 7.07 -15.22
C LEU A 257 19.50 6.60 -16.34
N PHE A 258 19.00 6.54 -17.58
CA PHE A 258 19.73 5.97 -18.71
C PHE A 258 20.40 7.03 -19.60
N GLY A 259 19.96 8.29 -19.51
CA GLY A 259 20.56 9.40 -20.23
C GLY A 259 20.69 9.16 -21.73
N THR A 260 21.90 9.43 -22.25
CA THR A 260 22.26 9.20 -23.65
C THR A 260 22.63 7.76 -24.00
N ASP A 261 22.66 6.86 -23.01
CA ASP A 261 22.94 5.41 -23.24
C ASP A 261 21.83 4.73 -24.02
N LYS A 262 20.67 5.36 -24.12
CA LYS A 262 19.50 4.89 -24.87
C LYS A 262 19.05 5.93 -25.88
N ASP A 263 18.56 5.47 -27.02
CA ASP A 263 18.04 6.33 -28.08
C ASP A 263 16.54 6.70 -27.87
N ASP A 264 16.06 7.65 -28.68
CA ASP A 264 14.65 8.06 -28.64
C ASP A 264 13.67 6.93 -28.98
N ALA A 265 14.09 5.96 -29.79
CA ALA A 265 13.24 4.81 -30.15
C ALA A 265 13.01 3.91 -28.93
N TYR A 266 14.04 3.72 -28.10
CA TYR A 266 13.90 3.01 -26.81
C TYR A 266 12.85 3.67 -25.92
N TYR A 267 12.91 5.00 -25.70
CA TYR A 267 11.98 5.69 -24.82
C TYR A 267 10.54 5.71 -25.34
N LYS A 268 10.36 5.72 -26.67
CA LYS A 268 9.04 5.65 -27.30
C LYS A 268 8.40 4.28 -27.17
N GLY A 269 9.20 3.22 -27.23
CA GLY A 269 8.75 1.83 -27.14
C GLY A 269 8.78 1.24 -25.73
N LEU A 270 9.22 2.02 -24.72
CA LEU A 270 9.41 1.53 -23.37
C LEU A 270 8.09 1.17 -22.71
N GLN A 271 8.03 -0.05 -22.21
CA GLN A 271 6.90 -0.57 -21.44
C GLN A 271 7.26 -0.64 -19.96
N LEU A 272 6.26 -0.53 -19.08
CA LEU A 272 6.46 -0.46 -17.64
C LEU A 272 7.24 -1.65 -17.08
N GLN A 273 6.89 -2.88 -17.46
CA GLN A 273 7.62 -4.07 -17.03
C GLN A 273 9.08 -4.09 -17.49
N SER A 274 9.36 -3.54 -18.67
CA SER A 274 10.73 -3.40 -19.15
C SER A 274 11.49 -2.34 -18.38
N LEU A 275 10.84 -1.22 -18.04
CA LEU A 275 11.41 -0.18 -17.21
C LEU A 275 11.80 -0.70 -15.82
N ILE A 276 10.90 -1.43 -15.14
CA ILE A 276 11.15 -2.02 -13.83
C ILE A 276 12.38 -2.94 -13.87
N TYR A 277 12.46 -3.81 -14.88
CA TYR A 277 13.58 -4.70 -15.08
C TYR A 277 14.90 -3.95 -15.37
N ASP A 278 14.85 -2.95 -16.24
CA ASP A 278 16.03 -2.16 -16.63
C ASP A 278 16.53 -1.29 -15.46
N ILE A 279 15.63 -0.73 -14.63
CA ILE A 279 15.98 -0.02 -13.38
C ILE A 279 16.73 -0.96 -12.44
N ARG A 280 16.18 -2.15 -12.20
CA ARG A 280 16.83 -3.15 -11.33
C ARG A 280 18.25 -3.47 -11.81
N ASN A 281 18.41 -3.72 -13.09
CA ASN A 281 19.71 -4.03 -13.65
C ASN A 281 20.68 -2.85 -13.54
N ALA A 282 20.23 -1.64 -13.82
CA ALA A 282 21.05 -0.45 -13.65
C ALA A 282 21.53 -0.30 -12.20
N ILE A 283 20.64 -0.47 -11.23
CA ILE A 283 20.97 -0.30 -9.82
C ILE A 283 21.89 -1.43 -9.35
N ILE A 284 21.53 -2.70 -9.57
CA ILE A 284 22.29 -3.84 -9.04
C ILE A 284 23.68 -3.92 -9.66
N HIS A 285 23.81 -3.67 -10.97
CA HIS A 285 25.11 -3.78 -11.67
C HIS A 285 25.97 -2.53 -11.61
N ASN A 286 25.36 -1.36 -11.35
CA ASN A 286 26.06 -0.08 -11.37
C ASN A 286 25.79 0.78 -10.13
N TYR A 287 25.49 0.14 -9.00
CA TYR A 287 25.17 0.83 -7.75
C TYR A 287 26.12 1.97 -7.41
N HIS A 288 27.43 1.76 -7.56
CA HIS A 288 28.47 2.74 -7.32
C HIS A 288 28.35 4.03 -8.14
N LYS A 289 27.59 4.03 -9.25
CA LYS A 289 27.34 5.21 -10.07
C LYS A 289 26.14 6.04 -9.62
N TYR A 290 25.24 5.43 -8.86
CA TYR A 290 23.96 6.03 -8.45
C TYR A 290 23.93 6.38 -6.96
N GLU A 291 25.10 6.37 -6.33
CA GLU A 291 25.26 6.61 -4.89
C GLU A 291 24.65 7.94 -4.47
N LEU A 292 23.71 7.90 -3.48
CA LEU A 292 23.18 9.05 -2.74
C LEU A 292 22.46 10.14 -3.55
N SER A 293 21.98 9.85 -4.73
CA SER A 293 21.31 10.88 -5.55
C SER A 293 19.81 10.98 -5.21
N ASP A 294 19.26 12.19 -5.39
CA ASP A 294 17.83 12.43 -5.41
C ASP A 294 17.13 11.48 -6.40
N LEU A 295 17.81 11.08 -7.46
CA LEU A 295 17.34 10.09 -8.43
C LEU A 295 17.02 8.74 -7.78
N MET A 296 17.82 8.27 -6.80
CA MET A 296 17.50 6.99 -6.13
C MET A 296 16.24 7.10 -5.28
N ARG A 297 15.99 8.27 -4.71
CA ARG A 297 14.75 8.55 -3.99
C ARG A 297 13.57 8.53 -4.95
N ASP A 298 13.65 9.26 -6.06
CA ASP A 298 12.60 9.32 -7.09
C ASP A 298 12.27 7.90 -7.63
N ILE A 299 13.32 7.07 -7.83
CA ILE A 299 13.15 5.68 -8.24
C ILE A 299 12.36 4.89 -7.18
N ALA A 300 12.76 4.97 -5.91
CA ALA A 300 12.11 4.22 -4.84
C ALA A 300 10.66 4.65 -4.66
N GLU A 301 10.38 5.96 -4.69
CA GLU A 301 9.03 6.53 -4.64
C GLU A 301 8.17 6.00 -5.77
N ARG A 302 8.68 6.09 -6.99
CA ARG A 302 7.91 5.67 -8.15
C ARG A 302 7.64 4.16 -8.16
N MET A 303 8.64 3.36 -7.77
CA MET A 303 8.49 1.91 -7.64
C MET A 303 7.48 1.52 -6.56
N GLU A 304 7.38 2.28 -5.48
CA GLU A 304 6.37 2.07 -4.44
C GLU A 304 4.95 2.32 -4.96
N ILE A 305 4.74 3.40 -5.72
CA ILE A 305 3.44 3.67 -6.37
C ILE A 305 3.06 2.51 -7.31
N ILE A 306 3.98 2.07 -8.16
CA ILE A 306 3.75 0.97 -9.10
C ILE A 306 3.47 -0.34 -8.34
N LEU A 307 4.15 -0.58 -7.21
CA LEU A 307 3.89 -1.73 -6.36
C LEU A 307 2.46 -1.72 -5.83
N PHE A 308 1.99 -0.59 -5.31
CA PHE A 308 0.62 -0.51 -4.78
C PHE A 308 -0.43 -0.69 -5.88
N GLU A 309 -0.23 -0.09 -7.06
CA GLU A 309 -1.09 -0.36 -8.23
C GLU A 309 -1.11 -1.85 -8.59
N THR A 310 0.06 -2.52 -8.51
CA THR A 310 0.19 -3.95 -8.79
C THR A 310 -0.57 -4.79 -7.76
N LEU A 311 -0.40 -4.50 -6.47
CA LEU A 311 -1.02 -5.26 -5.39
C LEU A 311 -2.55 -5.07 -5.31
N GLU A 312 -3.07 -3.93 -5.73
CA GLU A 312 -4.52 -3.69 -5.84
C GLU A 312 -5.20 -4.45 -6.99
N ASN A 313 -4.42 -5.05 -7.88
CA ASN A 313 -4.97 -5.75 -9.03
C ASN A 313 -5.52 -7.13 -8.64
N SER A 314 -6.81 -7.37 -8.90
CA SER A 314 -7.50 -8.62 -8.56
C SER A 314 -6.90 -9.86 -9.24
N GLN A 315 -6.26 -9.72 -10.41
CA GLN A 315 -5.59 -10.82 -11.09
C GLN A 315 -4.28 -11.20 -10.40
N VAL A 316 -3.61 -10.25 -9.74
CA VAL A 316 -2.45 -10.53 -8.88
C VAL A 316 -2.89 -11.37 -7.70
N SER A 317 -3.96 -11.00 -7.01
CA SER A 317 -4.55 -11.80 -5.95
C SER A 317 -4.91 -13.20 -6.44
N ALA A 318 -5.52 -13.33 -7.62
CA ALA A 318 -5.86 -14.63 -8.21
C ALA A 318 -4.63 -15.47 -8.57
N LEU A 319 -3.54 -14.86 -9.02
CA LEU A 319 -2.26 -15.54 -9.27
C LEU A 319 -1.68 -16.08 -7.96
N LEU A 320 -1.69 -15.28 -6.90
CA LEU A 320 -1.19 -15.66 -5.59
C LEU A 320 -1.98 -16.81 -4.97
N ALA A 321 -3.30 -16.82 -5.14
CA ALA A 321 -4.19 -17.86 -4.63
C ALA A 321 -4.01 -19.22 -5.32
N LYS A 322 -3.65 -19.24 -6.61
CA LYS A 322 -3.50 -20.48 -7.39
C LYS A 322 -2.17 -21.19 -7.19
N ALA A 323 -1.15 -20.47 -6.79
CA ALA A 323 0.17 -21.07 -6.63
C ALA A 323 0.26 -21.89 -5.33
N PRO A 324 0.84 -23.09 -5.33
CA PRO A 324 1.04 -23.85 -4.12
C PRO A 324 1.85 -23.04 -3.10
N ALA A 325 1.41 -23.07 -1.83
CA ALA A 325 2.16 -22.43 -0.76
C ALA A 325 3.61 -22.94 -0.75
N PRO A 326 4.62 -22.07 -0.55
CA PRO A 326 5.99 -22.51 -0.45
C PRO A 326 6.09 -23.56 0.67
N GLN A 327 6.59 -24.74 0.36
CA GLN A 327 6.86 -25.73 1.40
C GLN A 327 7.90 -25.15 2.36
N PRO A 328 7.69 -25.27 3.69
CA PRO A 328 8.68 -24.79 4.63
C PRO A 328 10.02 -25.50 4.30
N TYR A 329 11.06 -24.69 4.10
CA TYR A 329 12.41 -25.22 3.99
C TYR A 329 12.67 -26.05 5.25
N ASN A 330 12.60 -27.36 5.11
CA ASN A 330 13.12 -28.26 6.11
C ASN A 330 14.62 -27.99 6.14
N SER A 331 15.07 -27.17 7.08
CA SER A 331 16.48 -27.06 7.44
C SER A 331 16.96 -28.46 7.84
N ARG A 332 17.64 -29.13 6.93
CA ARG A 332 18.46 -30.29 7.25
C ARG A 332 19.75 -29.86 7.89
#